data_18b5644e3a3ebb178cbf9bcb13eee1e4
#
_entry.id   18b5644e3a3ebb178cbf9bcb13eee1e4
#
_cell.length_a   1.000
_cell.length_b   1.000
_cell.length_c   1.000
_cell.angle_alpha   90.00
_cell.angle_beta   90.00
_cell.angle_gamma   90.00
#
_symmetry.space_group_name_H-M   'P 1'
#
loop_
_entity.id
_entity.type
_entity.pdbx_description
1 polymer ?
#
loop_
_entity_poly.entity_id
_entity_poly.type
_entity_poly.pdbx_seq_one_letter_code
_entity_poly.pdbx_strand_id
1 'polypeptide(L)'
;MGFWGYCLLVKIKDIESTIGTLSEPSKMPCYSFSIPAKRCITGQKLRDVKGSICSKCYALKGRYVFPNVQDALETRYQGMSDPQWIDKMVFMIGKREKSGFFRWHDSGDLQSVTHLAAIVEIAKRLPNIRFWLPTREFSFVSEYMATNTIPDNLTIRLSALMFDGKPPVAIAKRLGLVTSGASTGDDFSCPSSKQGGKCLDCRACWNKSVSNVNYKQH
;
A
#
# COMPACT_ATOMS: atom_id res chain seq x y z
N MET A 1 13.65 16.78 25.25
CA MET A 1 12.69 16.68 26.37
C MET A 1 11.48 15.89 25.89
N GLY A 2 11.14 14.87 26.61
CA GLY A 2 10.53 13.64 26.15
C GLY A 2 9.06 13.70 25.72
N PHE A 3 8.76 13.01 24.64
CA PHE A 3 7.45 12.72 24.09
C PHE A 3 6.69 11.58 24.80
N TRP A 4 7.03 11.28 26.05
CA TRP A 4 6.45 10.14 26.82
C TRP A 4 5.15 10.45 27.54
N GLY A 5 4.64 11.69 27.48
CA GLY A 5 3.50 12.15 28.28
C GLY A 5 2.11 11.84 27.71
N TYR A 6 1.94 11.53 26.40
CA TYR A 6 0.62 11.37 25.77
C TYR A 6 0.10 9.94 25.70
N CYS A 7 0.88 8.95 26.10
CA CYS A 7 0.62 7.54 25.80
C CYS A 7 -0.30 6.79 26.77
N LEU A 8 -0.75 7.39 27.87
CA LEU A 8 -1.44 6.63 28.94
C LEU A 8 -2.99 6.70 28.93
N LEU A 9 -3.62 7.51 28.07
CA LEU A 9 -5.08 7.66 28.08
C LEU A 9 -5.78 7.53 26.71
N VAL A 10 -5.05 7.43 25.59
CA VAL A 10 -5.69 7.37 24.26
C VAL A 10 -6.10 5.93 23.98
N LYS A 11 -7.39 5.66 23.93
CA LYS A 11 -7.93 4.36 23.53
C LYS A 11 -7.81 4.20 22.01
N ILE A 12 -7.47 3.00 21.55
CA ILE A 12 -7.38 2.71 20.12
C ILE A 12 -8.68 3.04 19.36
N LYS A 13 -9.84 2.88 20.00
CA LYS A 13 -11.15 3.23 19.44
C LYS A 13 -11.30 4.73 19.14
N ASP A 14 -10.68 5.59 19.94
CA ASP A 14 -10.72 7.05 19.75
C ASP A 14 -9.88 7.43 18.53
N ILE A 15 -8.75 6.74 18.30
CA ILE A 15 -7.94 6.90 17.10
C ILE A 15 -8.71 6.38 15.88
N GLU A 16 -9.27 5.18 15.96
CA GLU A 16 -10.03 4.55 14.88
C GLU A 16 -11.24 5.41 14.44
N SER A 17 -11.86 6.15 15.37
CA SER A 17 -12.98 7.05 15.04
C SER A 17 -12.54 8.28 14.24
N THR A 18 -11.28 8.69 14.31
CA THR A 18 -10.75 9.88 13.62
C THR A 18 -10.07 9.55 12.30
N ILE A 19 -9.26 8.48 12.25
CA ILE A 19 -8.48 8.13 11.06
C ILE A 19 -8.88 6.80 10.41
N GLY A 20 -9.94 6.17 10.91
CA GLY A 20 -10.40 4.87 10.46
C GLY A 20 -9.58 3.71 11.02
N THR A 21 -10.14 2.51 10.91
CA THR A 21 -9.51 1.24 11.33
C THR A 21 -8.48 0.77 10.31
N LEU A 22 -7.53 -0.08 10.71
CA LEU A 22 -6.72 -0.83 9.74
C LEU A 22 -7.58 -1.88 9.03
N SER A 23 -7.26 -2.18 7.77
CA SER A 23 -7.84 -3.31 7.05
C SER A 23 -7.14 -4.60 7.43
N GLU A 24 -7.90 -5.72 7.46
CA GLU A 24 -7.38 -7.06 7.70
C GLU A 24 -7.67 -7.95 6.48
N PRO A 25 -6.84 -7.88 5.42
CA PRO A 25 -7.08 -8.65 4.21
C PRO A 25 -6.85 -10.14 4.43
N SER A 26 -7.85 -10.97 4.15
CA SER A 26 -7.80 -12.41 4.35
C SER A 26 -6.71 -13.15 3.53
N LYS A 27 -6.19 -12.50 2.49
CA LYS A 27 -5.12 -13.02 1.64
C LYS A 27 -3.74 -12.95 2.29
N MET A 28 -3.51 -11.92 3.11
CA MET A 28 -2.19 -11.57 3.65
C MET A 28 -2.10 -11.85 5.15
N PRO A 29 -0.91 -12.12 5.68
CA PRO A 29 -0.70 -12.37 7.10
C PRO A 29 -0.66 -11.10 7.95
N CYS A 30 -0.95 -9.94 7.39
CA CYS A 30 -0.70 -8.64 8.00
C CYS A 30 -1.86 -7.68 7.79
N TYR A 31 -1.91 -6.66 8.62
CA TYR A 31 -2.79 -5.52 8.42
C TYR A 31 -2.39 -4.68 7.20
N SER A 32 -3.33 -3.86 6.74
CA SER A 32 -3.10 -2.90 5.67
C SER A 32 -3.83 -1.58 5.94
N PHE A 33 -3.42 -0.53 5.24
CA PHE A 33 -4.15 0.73 5.15
C PHE A 33 -4.58 0.96 3.71
N SER A 34 -5.86 1.25 3.50
CA SER A 34 -6.48 1.37 2.18
C SER A 34 -7.43 2.54 2.13
N ILE A 35 -7.51 3.16 0.96
CA ILE A 35 -8.41 4.27 0.64
C ILE A 35 -9.26 3.90 -0.58
N PRO A 36 -10.32 4.66 -0.92
CA PRO A 36 -11.17 4.32 -2.05
C PRO A 36 -10.40 4.28 -3.38
N ALA A 37 -10.53 3.20 -4.15
CA ALA A 37 -9.89 3.09 -5.47
C ALA A 37 -10.34 4.17 -6.46
N LYS A 38 -11.53 4.73 -6.27
CA LYS A 38 -12.03 5.88 -7.05
C LYS A 38 -11.22 7.18 -6.82
N ARG A 39 -10.36 7.23 -5.79
CA ARG A 39 -9.45 8.34 -5.49
C ARG A 39 -8.05 8.17 -6.13
N CYS A 40 -7.75 7.02 -6.77
CA CYS A 40 -6.47 6.84 -7.49
C CYS A 40 -6.33 7.86 -8.61
N ILE A 41 -5.23 8.60 -8.68
CA ILE A 41 -5.01 9.64 -9.69
C ILE A 41 -4.67 9.00 -11.04
N THR A 42 -3.60 8.21 -11.08
CA THR A 42 -3.21 7.45 -12.30
C THR A 42 -4.26 6.40 -12.64
N GLY A 43 -4.83 5.73 -11.62
CA GLY A 43 -5.86 4.71 -11.81
C GLY A 43 -7.12 5.22 -12.49
N GLN A 44 -7.56 6.45 -12.21
CA GLN A 44 -8.71 7.07 -12.90
C GLN A 44 -8.42 7.25 -14.41
N LYS A 45 -7.24 7.74 -14.75
CA LYS A 45 -6.84 7.96 -16.16
C LYS A 45 -6.74 6.65 -16.94
N LEU A 46 -6.40 5.55 -16.27
CA LEU A 46 -6.23 4.24 -16.89
C LEU A 46 -7.50 3.39 -16.89
N ARG A 47 -8.55 3.81 -16.20
CA ARG A 47 -9.79 3.01 -16.05
C ARG A 47 -10.42 2.64 -17.37
N ASP A 48 -10.46 3.58 -18.31
CA ASP A 48 -11.06 3.41 -19.63
C ASP A 48 -10.06 2.98 -20.70
N VAL A 49 -8.79 2.77 -20.34
CA VAL A 49 -7.75 2.29 -21.25
C VAL A 49 -7.80 0.77 -21.33
N LYS A 50 -8.20 0.24 -22.50
CA LYS A 50 -8.29 -1.20 -22.75
C LYS A 50 -6.94 -1.89 -22.50
N GLY A 51 -6.95 -2.97 -21.73
CA GLY A 51 -5.74 -3.74 -21.38
C GLY A 51 -4.96 -3.16 -20.19
N SER A 52 -5.35 -2.01 -19.65
CA SER A 52 -4.75 -1.51 -18.42
C SER A 52 -5.17 -2.36 -17.22
N ILE A 53 -4.30 -2.46 -16.22
CA ILE A 53 -4.62 -3.16 -14.97
C ILE A 53 -5.76 -2.45 -14.23
N CYS A 54 -5.84 -1.12 -14.33
CA CYS A 54 -6.88 -0.32 -13.70
C CYS A 54 -8.25 -0.47 -14.36
N SER A 55 -8.33 -0.88 -15.65
CA SER A 55 -9.62 -1.17 -16.31
C SER A 55 -10.31 -2.42 -15.75
N LYS A 56 -9.57 -3.28 -15.06
CA LYS A 56 -10.09 -4.49 -14.38
C LYS A 56 -9.87 -4.43 -12.86
N CYS A 57 -9.81 -3.24 -12.29
CA CYS A 57 -9.52 -3.04 -10.88
C CYS A 57 -10.49 -3.81 -9.98
N TYR A 58 -9.96 -4.74 -9.19
CA TYR A 58 -10.74 -5.55 -8.26
C TYR A 58 -11.37 -4.70 -7.13
N ALA A 59 -10.75 -3.58 -6.78
CA ALA A 59 -11.24 -2.69 -5.72
C ALA A 59 -12.40 -1.78 -6.17
N LEU A 60 -12.91 -1.95 -7.40
CA LEU A 60 -14.12 -1.30 -7.92
C LEU A 60 -15.29 -2.29 -8.06
N LYS A 61 -15.17 -3.50 -7.53
CA LYS A 61 -16.19 -4.55 -7.61
C LYS A 61 -16.19 -5.45 -6.37
N GLY A 62 -17.11 -6.40 -6.32
CA GLY A 62 -17.22 -7.38 -5.24
C GLY A 62 -17.44 -6.70 -3.89
N ARG A 63 -16.76 -7.18 -2.85
CA ARG A 63 -16.94 -6.64 -1.48
C ARG A 63 -16.53 -5.18 -1.32
N TYR A 64 -15.64 -4.67 -2.20
CA TYR A 64 -15.21 -3.28 -2.12
C TYR A 64 -16.33 -2.26 -2.42
N VAL A 65 -17.41 -2.66 -3.08
CA VAL A 65 -18.56 -1.76 -3.35
C VAL A 65 -19.66 -1.81 -2.29
N PHE A 66 -19.49 -2.62 -1.25
CA PHE A 66 -20.44 -2.65 -0.13
C PHE A 66 -20.38 -1.32 0.64
N PRO A 67 -21.55 -0.75 1.04
CA PRO A 67 -21.60 0.56 1.69
C PRO A 67 -20.68 0.68 2.89
N ASN A 68 -20.71 -0.27 3.81
CA ASN A 68 -19.86 -0.27 5.00
C ASN A 68 -18.36 -0.33 4.68
N VAL A 69 -17.96 -0.97 3.56
CA VAL A 69 -16.57 -0.99 3.12
C VAL A 69 -16.18 0.36 2.51
N GLN A 70 -17.08 0.96 1.70
CA GLN A 70 -16.86 2.29 1.13
C GLN A 70 -16.76 3.35 2.23
N ASP A 71 -17.62 3.29 3.24
CA ASP A 71 -17.59 4.21 4.38
C ASP A 71 -16.27 4.09 5.16
N ALA A 72 -15.81 2.86 5.42
CA ALA A 72 -14.54 2.63 6.08
C ALA A 72 -13.33 3.13 5.25
N LEU A 73 -13.37 2.97 3.93
CA LEU A 73 -12.32 3.49 3.03
C LEU A 73 -12.34 5.02 3.00
N GLU A 74 -13.51 5.64 2.94
CA GLU A 74 -13.65 7.09 2.92
C GLU A 74 -13.23 7.72 4.26
N THR A 75 -13.60 7.10 5.40
CA THR A 75 -13.13 7.53 6.73
C THR A 75 -11.60 7.56 6.79
N ARG A 76 -10.91 6.53 6.27
CA ARG A 76 -9.43 6.52 6.20
C ARG A 76 -8.89 7.62 5.30
N TYR A 77 -9.53 7.85 4.16
CA TYR A 77 -9.12 8.91 3.24
C TYR A 77 -9.23 10.30 3.90
N GLN A 78 -10.36 10.59 4.54
CA GLN A 78 -10.57 11.85 5.26
C GLN A 78 -9.60 11.97 6.45
N GLY A 79 -9.39 10.86 7.16
CA GLY A 79 -8.47 10.80 8.29
C GLY A 79 -7.01 11.13 7.96
N MET A 80 -6.59 11.02 6.69
CA MET A 80 -5.25 11.42 6.26
C MET A 80 -5.00 12.93 6.41
N SER A 81 -6.04 13.75 6.53
CA SER A 81 -5.96 15.19 6.79
C SER A 81 -5.78 15.54 8.28
N ASP A 82 -5.87 14.56 9.17
CA ASP A 82 -5.67 14.78 10.61
C ASP A 82 -4.21 15.19 10.87
N PRO A 83 -3.96 16.32 11.55
CA PRO A 83 -2.60 16.79 11.83
C PRO A 83 -1.73 15.78 12.61
N GLN A 84 -2.37 14.88 13.35
CA GLN A 84 -1.71 13.82 14.12
C GLN A 84 -1.74 12.45 13.41
N TRP A 85 -2.06 12.41 12.11
CA TRP A 85 -2.22 11.15 11.37
C TRP A 85 -1.01 10.23 11.50
N ILE A 86 0.20 10.76 11.40
CA ILE A 86 1.44 9.98 11.53
C ILE A 86 1.52 9.34 12.92
N ASP A 87 1.31 10.12 13.99
CA ASP A 87 1.39 9.63 15.38
C ASP A 87 0.34 8.54 15.64
N LYS A 88 -0.89 8.79 15.18
CA LYS A 88 -2.01 7.87 15.29
C LYS A 88 -1.76 6.57 14.52
N MET A 89 -1.22 6.65 13.28
CA MET A 89 -0.86 5.48 12.48
C MET A 89 0.28 4.68 13.12
N VAL A 90 1.33 5.35 13.62
CA VAL A 90 2.43 4.68 14.34
C VAL A 90 1.89 3.93 15.55
N PHE A 91 1.05 4.57 16.36
CA PHE A 91 0.43 3.94 17.52
C PHE A 91 -0.43 2.73 17.12
N MET A 92 -1.32 2.91 16.14
CA MET A 92 -2.28 1.89 15.72
C MET A 92 -1.57 0.68 15.09
N ILE A 93 -0.60 0.91 14.18
CA ILE A 93 0.18 -0.16 13.58
C ILE A 93 0.99 -0.89 14.65
N GLY A 94 1.69 -0.17 15.52
CA GLY A 94 2.50 -0.76 16.60
C GLY A 94 1.68 -1.60 17.58
N LYS A 95 0.41 -1.25 17.80
CA LYS A 95 -0.51 -2.02 18.69
C LYS A 95 -1.14 -3.22 18.01
N ARG A 96 -1.58 -3.08 16.75
CA ARG A 96 -2.36 -4.09 16.03
C ARG A 96 -1.48 -5.09 15.29
N GLU A 97 -0.42 -4.62 14.62
CA GLU A 97 0.41 -5.49 13.77
C GLU A 97 1.35 -6.37 14.62
N LYS A 98 1.25 -7.67 14.45
CA LYS A 98 2.05 -8.67 15.18
C LYS A 98 2.87 -9.57 14.27
N SER A 99 2.56 -9.58 12.96
CA SER A 99 3.31 -10.41 12.01
C SER A 99 4.69 -9.84 11.64
N GLY A 100 4.94 -8.56 11.95
CA GLY A 100 6.14 -7.84 11.53
C GLY A 100 6.08 -7.35 10.07
N PHE A 101 4.90 -7.42 9.42
CA PHE A 101 4.68 -6.96 8.05
C PHE A 101 3.50 -6.00 8.00
N PHE A 102 3.49 -5.10 7.03
CA PHE A 102 2.38 -4.18 6.78
C PHE A 102 2.29 -3.85 5.30
N ARG A 103 1.07 -3.70 4.77
CA ARG A 103 0.83 -3.31 3.38
C ARG A 103 0.15 -1.94 3.30
N TRP A 104 0.68 -1.07 2.46
CA TRP A 104 -0.02 0.12 2.01
C TRP A 104 -0.85 -0.19 0.75
N HIS A 105 -2.05 0.34 0.71
CA HIS A 105 -2.92 0.36 -0.47
C HIS A 105 -3.20 -1.03 -1.10
N ASP A 106 -3.92 -1.90 -0.40
CA ASP A 106 -4.62 -3.01 -1.08
C ASP A 106 -5.79 -2.47 -1.93
N SER A 107 -6.31 -1.27 -1.62
CA SER A 107 -7.17 -0.43 -2.43
C SER A 107 -6.69 1.01 -2.35
N GLY A 108 -6.81 1.76 -3.43
CA GLY A 108 -6.27 3.12 -3.54
C GLY A 108 -4.81 3.15 -3.99
N ASP A 109 -4.22 4.35 -3.98
CA ASP A 109 -2.81 4.60 -4.29
C ASP A 109 -2.36 5.90 -3.60
N LEU A 110 -1.09 6.26 -3.71
CA LEU A 110 -0.55 7.52 -3.22
C LEU A 110 -1.37 8.72 -3.71
N GLN A 111 -1.54 9.73 -2.85
CA GLN A 111 -2.33 10.92 -3.15
C GLN A 111 -1.46 12.17 -3.40
N SER A 112 -0.23 12.17 -2.88
CA SER A 112 0.73 13.27 -3.01
C SER A 112 2.13 12.84 -2.57
N VAL A 113 3.10 13.70 -2.82
CA VAL A 113 4.46 13.58 -2.26
C VAL A 113 4.44 13.65 -0.74
N THR A 114 3.59 14.51 -0.17
CA THR A 114 3.41 14.63 1.29
C THR A 114 2.86 13.35 1.91
N HIS A 115 1.94 12.65 1.22
CA HIS A 115 1.46 11.34 1.66
C HIS A 115 2.58 10.30 1.68
N LEU A 116 3.43 10.28 0.66
CA LEU A 116 4.61 9.41 0.66
C LEU A 116 5.58 9.76 1.79
N ALA A 117 5.82 11.05 2.04
CA ALA A 117 6.66 11.51 3.14
C ALA A 117 6.14 11.02 4.50
N ALA A 118 4.83 11.09 4.72
CA ALA A 118 4.19 10.58 5.93
C ALA A 118 4.35 9.05 6.07
N ILE A 119 4.19 8.28 4.99
CA ILE A 119 4.43 6.83 4.97
C ILE A 119 5.89 6.51 5.33
N VAL A 120 6.84 7.25 4.79
CA VAL A 120 8.27 7.09 5.09
C VAL A 120 8.56 7.38 6.56
N GLU A 121 7.97 8.44 7.11
CA GLU A 121 8.13 8.78 8.53
C GLU A 121 7.56 7.69 9.44
N ILE A 122 6.38 7.15 9.12
CA ILE A 122 5.80 6.02 9.84
C ILE A 122 6.73 4.80 9.79
N ALA A 123 7.31 4.49 8.62
CA ALA A 123 8.24 3.37 8.48
C ALA A 123 9.51 3.56 9.32
N LYS A 124 10.09 4.77 9.36
CA LYS A 124 11.25 5.10 10.20
C LYS A 124 10.96 4.89 11.69
N ARG A 125 9.76 5.25 12.13
CA ARG A 125 9.34 5.15 13.54
C ARG A 125 8.95 3.73 13.96
N LEU A 126 8.77 2.82 13.01
CA LEU A 126 8.44 1.41 13.24
C LEU A 126 9.48 0.48 12.58
N PRO A 127 10.76 0.53 13.01
CA PRO A 127 11.86 -0.18 12.32
C PRO A 127 11.73 -1.70 12.32
N ASN A 128 10.97 -2.27 13.26
CA ASN A 128 10.72 -3.71 13.37
C ASN A 128 9.60 -4.22 12.44
N ILE A 129 8.91 -3.34 11.71
CA ILE A 129 7.86 -3.70 10.77
C ILE A 129 8.38 -3.48 9.35
N ARG A 130 8.21 -4.48 8.49
CA ARG A 130 8.52 -4.42 7.06
C ARG A 130 7.29 -3.94 6.32
N PHE A 131 7.43 -2.82 5.63
CA PHE A 131 6.37 -2.20 4.85
C PHE A 131 6.48 -2.52 3.38
N TRP A 132 5.34 -2.71 2.72
CA TRP A 132 5.22 -2.83 1.28
C TRP A 132 4.25 -1.79 0.73
N LEU A 133 4.70 -1.00 -0.25
CA LEU A 133 3.93 0.03 -0.94
C LEU A 133 3.95 -0.25 -2.46
N PRO A 134 2.90 -0.88 -3.03
CA PRO A 134 2.71 -0.89 -4.48
C PRO A 134 2.15 0.45 -4.94
N THR A 135 2.69 1.02 -6.02
CA THR A 135 2.19 2.31 -6.54
C THR A 135 2.36 2.44 -8.04
N ARG A 136 1.46 3.21 -8.67
CA ARG A 136 1.55 3.71 -10.06
C ARG A 136 1.81 5.21 -10.13
N GLU A 137 1.93 5.87 -9.00
CA GLU A 137 2.19 7.29 -8.89
C GLU A 137 3.71 7.57 -8.96
N PHE A 138 4.33 7.27 -10.11
CA PHE A 138 5.79 7.32 -10.31
C PHE A 138 6.35 8.73 -10.13
N SER A 139 5.59 9.76 -10.48
CA SER A 139 5.96 11.16 -10.33
C SER A 139 6.19 11.50 -8.85
N PHE A 140 5.27 11.14 -7.96
CA PHE A 140 5.41 11.41 -6.53
C PHE A 140 6.62 10.69 -5.92
N VAL A 141 6.87 9.44 -6.36
CA VAL A 141 8.04 8.70 -5.89
C VAL A 141 9.33 9.35 -6.40
N SER A 142 9.38 9.72 -7.69
CA SER A 142 10.57 10.37 -8.28
C SER A 142 10.85 11.74 -7.65
N GLU A 143 9.81 12.54 -7.41
CA GLU A 143 9.91 13.85 -6.77
C GLU A 143 10.41 13.72 -5.33
N TYR A 144 9.83 12.82 -4.54
CA TYR A 144 10.27 12.58 -3.17
C TYR A 144 11.74 12.16 -3.11
N MET A 145 12.13 11.20 -3.96
CA MET A 145 13.48 10.63 -3.96
C MET A 145 14.54 11.55 -4.60
N ALA A 146 14.17 12.69 -5.19
CA ALA A 146 15.13 13.67 -5.66
C ALA A 146 15.95 14.30 -4.51
N THR A 147 15.37 14.38 -3.31
CA THR A 147 15.99 15.01 -2.14
C THR A 147 15.94 14.14 -0.88
N ASN A 148 15.30 12.97 -0.93
CA ASN A 148 15.10 12.11 0.24
C ASN A 148 15.43 10.65 -0.07
N THR A 149 15.63 9.86 0.99
CA THR A 149 15.87 8.41 0.89
C THR A 149 14.71 7.60 1.46
N ILE A 150 14.59 6.36 0.99
CA ILE A 150 13.61 5.40 1.49
C ILE A 150 14.26 4.50 2.54
N PRO A 151 13.68 4.33 3.73
CA PRO A 151 14.25 3.48 4.77
C PRO A 151 14.25 2.00 4.35
N ASP A 152 15.15 1.22 4.95
CA ASP A 152 15.36 -0.18 4.55
C ASP A 152 14.15 -1.08 4.77
N ASN A 153 13.35 -0.78 5.75
CA ASN A 153 12.13 -1.53 6.07
C ASN A 153 10.92 -1.16 5.20
N LEU A 154 11.05 -0.21 4.24
CA LEU A 154 10.00 0.12 3.27
C LEU A 154 10.38 -0.35 1.86
N THR A 155 9.64 -1.30 1.32
CA THR A 155 9.74 -1.77 -0.06
C THR A 155 8.70 -1.07 -0.93
N ILE A 156 9.12 -0.16 -1.80
CA ILE A 156 8.27 0.44 -2.82
C ILE A 156 8.38 -0.39 -4.10
N ARG A 157 7.23 -0.84 -4.63
CA ARG A 157 7.14 -1.52 -5.93
C ARG A 157 6.41 -0.65 -6.93
N LEU A 158 7.13 -0.22 -7.97
CA LEU A 158 6.52 0.49 -9.08
C LEU A 158 5.74 -0.51 -9.93
N SER A 159 4.42 -0.33 -10.00
CA SER A 159 3.51 -1.30 -10.61
C SER A 159 3.32 -1.03 -12.09
N ALA A 160 3.33 -2.08 -12.93
CA ALA A 160 3.01 -1.98 -14.35
C ALA A 160 1.63 -1.33 -14.57
N LEU A 161 1.48 -0.63 -15.69
CA LEU A 161 0.22 0.02 -16.06
C LEU A 161 -0.70 -0.93 -16.84
N MET A 162 -0.12 -1.82 -17.65
CA MET A 162 -0.83 -2.73 -18.55
C MET A 162 -0.68 -4.18 -18.10
N PHE A 163 -1.72 -4.99 -18.31
CA PHE A 163 -1.59 -6.44 -18.25
C PHE A 163 -0.60 -6.93 -19.31
N ASP A 164 0.19 -7.94 -18.99
CA ASP A 164 1.23 -8.54 -19.85
C ASP A 164 2.24 -7.51 -20.38
N GLY A 165 2.18 -6.28 -19.87
CA GLY A 165 3.08 -5.19 -20.22
C GLY A 165 4.37 -5.20 -19.41
N LYS A 166 5.41 -4.59 -19.98
CA LYS A 166 6.69 -4.44 -19.25
C LYS A 166 6.51 -3.58 -18.01
N PRO A 167 6.99 -4.02 -16.83
CA PRO A 167 7.05 -3.18 -15.65
C PRO A 167 7.95 -1.94 -15.90
N PRO A 168 7.83 -0.87 -15.10
CA PRO A 168 8.61 0.35 -15.26
C PRO A 168 10.06 0.20 -14.77
N VAL A 169 10.80 -0.77 -15.34
CA VAL A 169 12.15 -1.18 -14.91
C VAL A 169 13.16 -0.03 -15.01
N ALA A 170 13.08 0.81 -16.05
CA ALA A 170 14.03 1.91 -16.23
C ALA A 170 13.91 2.94 -15.09
N ILE A 171 12.69 3.32 -14.71
CA ILE A 171 12.45 4.23 -13.57
C ILE A 171 12.87 3.56 -12.27
N ALA A 172 12.47 2.30 -12.06
CA ALA A 172 12.81 1.55 -10.85
C ALA A 172 14.33 1.44 -10.67
N LYS A 173 15.08 1.10 -11.73
CA LYS A 173 16.55 1.01 -11.70
C LYS A 173 17.20 2.36 -11.36
N ARG A 174 16.73 3.45 -11.96
CA ARG A 174 17.24 4.80 -11.66
C ARG A 174 17.03 5.18 -10.20
N LEU A 175 15.94 4.75 -9.58
CA LEU A 175 15.58 5.07 -8.20
C LEU A 175 16.03 4.01 -7.19
N GLY A 176 16.70 2.92 -7.60
CA GLY A 176 17.06 1.83 -6.71
C GLY A 176 15.85 1.07 -6.14
N LEU A 177 14.74 1.05 -6.87
CA LEU A 177 13.48 0.42 -6.47
C LEU A 177 13.21 -0.87 -7.25
N VAL A 178 12.16 -1.57 -6.85
CA VAL A 178 11.73 -2.83 -7.46
C VAL A 178 10.35 -2.66 -8.11
N THR A 179 9.95 -3.64 -8.92
CA THR A 179 8.73 -3.53 -9.73
C THR A 179 7.70 -4.61 -9.39
N SER A 180 6.47 -4.40 -9.87
CA SER A 180 5.47 -5.45 -9.98
C SER A 180 4.70 -5.35 -11.30
N GLY A 181 4.16 -6.48 -11.75
CA GLY A 181 3.32 -6.58 -12.94
C GLY A 181 2.07 -7.42 -12.68
N ALA A 182 1.25 -7.58 -13.70
CA ALA A 182 0.14 -8.52 -13.70
C ALA A 182 -0.02 -9.15 -15.07
N SER A 183 -0.32 -10.46 -15.10
CA SER A 183 -0.50 -11.24 -16.30
C SER A 183 -1.92 -11.79 -16.42
N THR A 184 -2.44 -11.82 -17.65
CA THR A 184 -3.71 -12.47 -17.99
C THR A 184 -3.53 -13.99 -18.16
N GLY A 185 -2.33 -14.43 -18.51
CA GLY A 185 -1.93 -15.83 -18.68
C GLY A 185 -1.27 -16.43 -17.45
N ASP A 186 -0.40 -17.41 -17.70
CA ASP A 186 0.31 -18.17 -16.65
C ASP A 186 1.71 -17.63 -16.33
N ASP A 187 2.13 -16.55 -16.99
CA ASP A 187 3.38 -15.86 -16.68
C ASP A 187 3.23 -14.99 -15.43
N PHE A 188 3.18 -15.63 -14.27
CA PHE A 188 3.13 -14.97 -12.97
C PHE A 188 4.04 -15.66 -11.96
N SER A 189 4.69 -14.84 -11.09
CA SER A 189 5.59 -15.32 -10.04
C SER A 189 4.95 -15.36 -8.65
N CYS A 190 3.81 -14.69 -8.46
CA CYS A 190 3.10 -14.71 -7.20
C CYS A 190 2.41 -16.07 -6.98
N PRO A 191 2.74 -16.83 -5.93
CA PRO A 191 2.20 -18.17 -5.73
C PRO A 191 0.75 -18.17 -5.22
N SER A 192 0.20 -17.04 -4.81
CA SER A 192 -1.11 -16.97 -4.12
C SER A 192 -2.26 -17.58 -4.91
N SER A 193 -2.26 -17.49 -6.26
CA SER A 193 -3.29 -18.11 -7.11
C SER A 193 -3.28 -19.64 -7.05
N LYS A 194 -2.12 -20.24 -6.72
CA LYS A 194 -1.94 -21.68 -6.52
C LYS A 194 -2.09 -22.11 -5.05
N GLN A 195 -2.30 -21.16 -4.14
CA GLN A 195 -2.36 -21.33 -2.69
C GLN A 195 -3.73 -20.91 -2.13
N GLY A 196 -4.82 -21.17 -2.86
CA GLY A 196 -6.17 -20.80 -2.43
C GLY A 196 -6.38 -19.30 -2.24
N GLY A 197 -5.63 -18.47 -2.96
CA GLY A 197 -5.69 -17.01 -2.85
C GLY A 197 -4.92 -16.42 -1.66
N LYS A 198 -4.10 -17.21 -0.95
CA LYS A 198 -3.37 -16.78 0.26
C LYS A 198 -1.87 -16.64 0.02
N CYS A 199 -1.22 -15.74 0.74
CA CYS A 199 0.23 -15.56 0.67
C CYS A 199 1.01 -16.66 1.42
N LEU A 200 0.39 -17.32 2.41
CA LEU A 200 1.03 -18.28 3.31
C LEU A 200 2.41 -17.76 3.77
N ASP A 201 3.49 -18.51 3.58
CA ASP A 201 4.85 -18.12 3.99
C ASP A 201 5.59 -17.23 2.98
N CYS A 202 4.98 -16.96 1.82
CA CYS A 202 5.59 -16.07 0.82
C CYS A 202 5.62 -14.62 1.31
N ARG A 203 6.80 -13.99 1.26
CA ARG A 203 7.03 -12.57 1.63
C ARG A 203 7.72 -11.79 0.51
N ALA A 204 7.65 -12.26 -0.74
CA ALA A 204 8.31 -11.66 -1.90
C ALA A 204 7.97 -10.17 -2.09
N CYS A 205 6.73 -9.76 -1.78
CA CYS A 205 6.27 -8.37 -1.92
C CYS A 205 7.03 -7.39 -1.02
N TRP A 206 7.49 -7.84 0.15
CA TRP A 206 8.27 -7.05 1.12
C TRP A 206 9.78 -7.19 0.94
N ASN A 207 10.24 -7.99 -0.02
CA ASN A 207 11.66 -8.29 -0.23
C ASN A 207 12.23 -7.47 -1.39
N LYS A 208 13.15 -6.54 -1.10
CA LYS A 208 13.86 -5.73 -2.10
C LYS A 208 14.77 -6.56 -3.03
N SER A 209 15.21 -7.77 -2.61
CA SER A 209 16.02 -8.64 -3.45
C SER A 209 15.20 -9.31 -4.57
N VAL A 210 13.88 -9.30 -4.48
CA VAL A 210 13.00 -9.77 -5.55
C VAL A 210 12.71 -8.60 -6.48
N SER A 211 13.38 -8.53 -7.61
CA SER A 211 13.35 -7.41 -8.55
C SER A 211 11.95 -7.14 -9.13
N ASN A 212 11.18 -8.19 -9.41
CA ASN A 212 9.80 -8.08 -9.90
C ASN A 212 8.90 -9.15 -9.28
N VAL A 213 7.67 -8.78 -8.93
CA VAL A 213 6.60 -9.72 -8.57
C VAL A 213 5.49 -9.58 -9.59
N ASN A 214 5.21 -10.64 -10.34
CA ASN A 214 4.13 -10.67 -11.33
C ASN A 214 2.92 -11.41 -10.76
N TYR A 215 1.75 -10.77 -10.79
CA TYR A 215 0.51 -11.31 -10.24
C TYR A 215 -0.36 -11.91 -11.36
N LYS A 216 -1.11 -12.94 -11.04
CA LYS A 216 -2.19 -13.41 -11.91
C LYS A 216 -3.36 -12.43 -11.86
N GLN A 217 -3.98 -12.14 -12.99
CA GLN A 217 -5.23 -11.38 -13.06
C GLN A 217 -6.32 -12.08 -12.22
N HIS A 218 -7.08 -11.30 -11.46
CA HIS A 218 -8.21 -11.75 -10.65
C HIS A 218 -9.53 -11.55 -11.38
#